data_bcd77c1100114ebf55e6658ee9e61ab9
#
_entry.id   bcd77c1100114ebf55e6658ee9e61ab9
#
_cell.length_a   1.000
_cell.length_b   1.000
_cell.length_c   1.000
_cell.angle_alpha   90.00
_cell.angle_beta   90.00
_cell.angle_gamma   90.00
#
_symmetry.space_group_name_H-M   'P 1'
#
loop_
_entity.id
_entity.type
_entity.pdbx_description
1 polymer ?
#
loop_
_entity_poly.entity_id
_entity_poly.type
_entity_poly.pdbx_seq_one_letter_code
_entity_poly.pdbx_strand_id
1 'polypeptide(L)'
;MPVRSRRLFLTALFAVSLLSGCALKKAAEGSQRASQKTAKPLQRKPSVNSAKTIERPKPQKPAAAAKERSFVPVFLPAIADAPQLSLDQQIVIRFSPKAAQHGAPTAVPPLRATVLSAPGSVNAVFSALSMTVWRITWDGSTITEARSPRLDERISAERLLRDLTFTLWPTQSIAAAVPSGFVFSSHRQGPTEIRELSSEGTALLRAHITQMGSRSMITIENEPEGYTLQIESLL
;
A
#
# COMPACT_ATOMS: atom_id res chain seq x y z
N MET A 1 -33.47 -6.22 -45.11
CA MET A 1 -32.14 -6.17 -45.77
C MET A 1 -31.13 -5.79 -44.69
N PRO A 2 -30.21 -6.69 -44.30
CA PRO A 2 -29.22 -6.43 -43.27
C PRO A 2 -27.90 -5.98 -43.89
N VAL A 3 -27.38 -4.82 -43.46
CA VAL A 3 -26.10 -4.28 -43.84
C VAL A 3 -25.02 -4.90 -42.93
N ARG A 4 -24.16 -5.75 -43.53
CA ARG A 4 -22.98 -6.33 -42.88
C ARG A 4 -21.86 -5.30 -42.92
N SER A 5 -21.48 -4.78 -41.73
CA SER A 5 -20.29 -3.98 -41.54
C SER A 5 -19.09 -4.91 -41.25
N ARG A 6 -18.16 -5.00 -42.22
CA ARG A 6 -16.86 -5.69 -42.06
C ARG A 6 -15.91 -4.75 -41.34
N ARG A 7 -15.48 -5.11 -40.13
CA ARG A 7 -14.36 -4.46 -39.43
C ARG A 7 -13.06 -5.15 -39.87
N LEU A 8 -12.23 -4.39 -40.56
CA LEU A 8 -10.83 -4.73 -40.88
C LEU A 8 -10.01 -4.69 -39.58
N PHE A 9 -9.39 -5.82 -39.24
CA PHE A 9 -8.33 -5.91 -38.26
C PHE A 9 -7.03 -5.50 -38.89
N LEU A 10 -6.48 -4.35 -38.47
CA LEU A 10 -5.12 -3.92 -38.82
C LEU A 10 -4.16 -4.50 -37.77
N THR A 11 -3.44 -5.54 -38.14
CA THR A 11 -2.36 -6.13 -37.36
C THR A 11 -1.10 -5.31 -37.57
N ALA A 12 -0.70 -4.49 -36.61
CA ALA A 12 0.58 -3.80 -36.63
C ALA A 12 1.63 -4.66 -35.90
N LEU A 13 2.52 -5.28 -36.70
CA LEU A 13 3.76 -5.91 -36.24
C LEU A 13 4.75 -4.80 -35.84
N PHE A 14 5.10 -4.73 -34.56
CA PHE A 14 6.26 -3.96 -34.12
C PHE A 14 7.46 -4.89 -33.92
N ALA A 15 8.44 -4.72 -34.85
CA ALA A 15 9.75 -5.35 -34.77
C ALA A 15 10.57 -4.68 -33.63
N VAL A 16 11.01 -5.47 -32.66
CA VAL A 16 11.95 -5.04 -31.62
C VAL A 16 13.36 -5.26 -32.13
N SER A 17 14.07 -4.17 -32.37
CA SER A 17 15.50 -4.16 -32.70
C SER A 17 16.32 -4.34 -31.42
N LEU A 18 17.02 -5.46 -31.35
CA LEU A 18 18.10 -5.74 -30.42
C LEU A 18 19.33 -4.91 -30.78
N LEU A 19 19.78 -4.05 -29.90
CA LEU A 19 21.12 -3.45 -29.95
C LEU A 19 21.92 -3.95 -28.76
N SER A 20 22.83 -4.86 -29.06
CA SER A 20 23.97 -5.27 -28.23
C SER A 20 24.98 -4.13 -28.13
N GLY A 21 25.50 -3.88 -26.95
CA GLY A 21 26.57 -2.90 -26.73
C GLY A 21 27.42 -3.28 -25.52
N CYS A 22 28.53 -3.92 -25.85
CA CYS A 22 29.81 -4.17 -25.19
C CYS A 22 30.13 -3.46 -23.86
N ALA A 23 30.58 -4.28 -22.95
CA ALA A 23 31.78 -4.30 -22.11
C ALA A 23 32.56 -3.00 -21.87
N LEU A 24 32.84 -2.73 -20.59
CA LEU A 24 34.17 -2.31 -20.15
C LEU A 24 34.47 -2.77 -18.72
N LYS A 25 35.49 -3.67 -18.63
CA LYS A 25 36.25 -4.01 -17.44
C LYS A 25 37.08 -2.80 -17.02
N LYS A 26 37.18 -2.52 -15.70
CA LYS A 26 38.48 -2.19 -15.13
C LYS A 26 38.48 -2.39 -13.61
N ALA A 27 39.43 -3.19 -13.21
CA ALA A 27 39.88 -3.47 -11.87
C ALA A 27 40.60 -2.24 -11.26
N ALA A 28 40.53 -2.13 -9.95
CA ALA A 28 41.63 -1.56 -9.15
C ALA A 28 41.57 -2.13 -7.74
N GLU A 29 42.63 -2.81 -7.42
CA GLU A 29 43.07 -3.32 -6.12
C GLU A 29 43.41 -2.17 -5.13
N GLY A 30 43.46 -2.52 -3.88
CA GLY A 30 44.27 -1.86 -2.87
C GLY A 30 43.44 -1.30 -1.71
N SER A 31 43.51 -1.78 -0.54
CA SER A 31 44.60 -1.82 0.42
C SER A 31 44.06 -2.24 1.79
N GLN A 32 44.63 -3.27 2.31
CA GLN A 32 44.52 -3.68 3.72
C GLN A 32 45.22 -2.62 4.60
N ARG A 33 44.62 -2.27 5.70
CA ARG A 33 45.37 -1.85 6.89
C ARG A 33 44.65 -2.26 8.17
N ALA A 34 45.24 -3.22 8.81
CA ALA A 34 44.99 -3.65 10.17
C ALA A 34 45.31 -2.49 11.16
N SER A 35 44.50 -2.36 12.19
CA SER A 35 44.94 -1.73 13.44
C SER A 35 44.24 -2.48 14.59
N GLN A 36 45.02 -3.37 15.17
CA GLN A 36 44.78 -3.89 16.50
C GLN A 36 44.97 -2.77 17.52
N LYS A 37 44.03 -2.60 18.43
CA LYS A 37 44.23 -1.90 19.68
C LYS A 37 43.66 -2.70 20.83
N THR A 38 44.60 -3.19 21.58
CA THR A 38 44.64 -3.83 22.89
C THR A 38 43.57 -3.34 23.87
N ALA A 39 42.83 -4.26 24.42
CA ALA A 39 41.94 -4.05 25.56
C ALA A 39 42.68 -4.28 26.87
N LYS A 40 42.55 -3.33 27.80
CA LYS A 40 43.06 -3.36 29.17
C LYS A 40 41.96 -3.87 30.11
N PRO A 41 42.21 -4.84 31.00
CA PRO A 41 41.20 -5.32 31.91
C PRO A 41 41.02 -4.41 33.12
N LEU A 42 39.79 -3.97 33.39
CA LEU A 42 39.41 -3.25 34.60
C LEU A 42 38.94 -4.25 35.67
N GLN A 43 39.68 -4.26 36.78
CA GLN A 43 39.40 -4.98 38.01
C GLN A 43 38.05 -4.52 38.62
N ARG A 44 37.18 -5.50 38.90
CA ARG A 44 35.98 -5.37 39.72
C ARG A 44 36.33 -5.47 41.21
N LYS A 45 36.01 -4.46 41.96
CA LYS A 45 35.92 -4.53 43.42
C LYS A 45 34.54 -5.07 43.84
N PRO A 46 34.45 -5.94 44.83
CA PRO A 46 33.17 -6.38 45.38
C PRO A 46 32.60 -5.31 46.31
N SER A 47 31.37 -4.89 46.06
CA SER A 47 30.59 -4.05 46.97
C SER A 47 29.60 -4.88 47.76
N VAL A 48 29.66 -4.69 49.06
CA VAL A 48 28.99 -5.36 50.15
C VAL A 48 27.46 -5.16 50.12
N ASN A 49 26.73 -6.24 50.43
CA ASN A 49 25.31 -6.36 50.66
C ASN A 49 24.72 -5.25 51.58
N SER A 50 23.67 -4.60 51.13
CA SER A 50 22.67 -4.00 52.01
C SER A 50 21.33 -4.65 51.70
N ALA A 51 20.84 -5.45 52.62
CA ALA A 51 19.52 -6.04 52.58
C ALA A 51 18.48 -4.91 52.64
N LYS A 52 17.81 -4.67 51.51
CA LYS A 52 16.66 -3.76 51.41
C LYS A 52 15.40 -4.59 51.50
N THR A 53 14.67 -4.41 52.58
CA THR A 53 13.35 -4.95 52.87
C THR A 53 12.43 -4.75 51.67
N ILE A 54 11.97 -5.86 51.09
CA ILE A 54 11.02 -5.86 49.96
C ILE A 54 9.64 -5.56 50.56
N GLU A 55 9.22 -4.31 50.44
CA GLU A 55 7.82 -3.95 50.62
C GLU A 55 6.98 -4.62 49.52
N ARG A 56 5.98 -5.39 49.94
CA ARG A 56 5.03 -6.09 49.07
C ARG A 56 4.31 -5.05 48.22
N PRO A 57 4.36 -5.08 46.87
CA PRO A 57 3.61 -4.10 46.09
C PRO A 57 2.11 -4.28 46.34
N LYS A 58 1.45 -3.16 46.64
CA LYS A 58 -0.02 -3.09 46.68
C LYS A 58 -0.56 -3.58 45.34
N PRO A 59 -1.68 -4.34 45.32
CA PRO A 59 -2.30 -4.79 44.11
C PRO A 59 -2.65 -3.53 43.25
N GLN A 60 -1.92 -3.32 42.18
CA GLN A 60 -2.28 -2.33 41.19
C GLN A 60 -3.61 -2.76 40.58
N LYS A 61 -4.63 -1.90 40.76
CA LYS A 61 -5.89 -1.97 40.04
C LYS A 61 -5.53 -2.19 38.55
N PRO A 62 -6.08 -3.21 37.87
CA PRO A 62 -5.77 -3.44 36.48
C PRO A 62 -6.02 -2.14 35.71
N ALA A 63 -4.96 -1.58 35.16
CA ALA A 63 -5.07 -0.47 34.23
C ALA A 63 -6.06 -0.92 33.17
N ALA A 64 -7.17 -0.17 33.01
CA ALA A 64 -8.15 -0.40 31.98
C ALA A 64 -7.37 -0.63 30.66
N ALA A 65 -7.51 -1.82 30.11
CA ALA A 65 -6.85 -2.21 28.87
C ALA A 65 -7.05 -1.06 27.89
N ALA A 66 -5.96 -0.40 27.54
CA ALA A 66 -5.98 0.65 26.53
C ALA A 66 -6.61 -0.02 25.31
N LYS A 67 -7.80 0.46 24.92
CA LYS A 67 -8.56 -0.04 23.79
C LYS A 67 -7.58 -0.09 22.61
N GLU A 68 -7.12 -1.29 22.26
CA GLU A 68 -6.19 -1.50 21.14
C GLU A 68 -6.79 -0.74 19.96
N ARG A 69 -6.04 0.19 19.41
CA ARG A 69 -6.50 0.96 18.24
C ARG A 69 -6.73 -0.04 17.14
N SER A 70 -7.98 -0.25 16.77
CA SER A 70 -8.31 -1.08 15.62
C SER A 70 -7.48 -0.58 14.43
N PHE A 71 -6.75 -1.46 13.79
CA PHE A 71 -5.96 -1.14 12.59
C PHE A 71 -6.53 -1.88 11.39
N VAL A 72 -6.35 -1.33 10.20
CA VAL A 72 -6.70 -2.02 8.97
C VAL A 72 -5.55 -2.95 8.59
N PRO A 73 -5.77 -4.27 8.53
CA PRO A 73 -4.72 -5.21 8.14
C PRO A 73 -4.27 -4.95 6.70
N VAL A 74 -3.00 -5.19 6.42
CA VAL A 74 -2.54 -5.29 5.03
C VAL A 74 -2.82 -6.70 4.56
N PHE A 75 -3.64 -6.82 3.53
CA PHE A 75 -3.93 -8.07 2.83
C PHE A 75 -4.00 -7.79 1.34
N LEU A 76 -3.56 -8.74 0.55
CA LEU A 76 -3.61 -8.65 -0.90
C LEU A 76 -4.29 -9.92 -1.43
N PRO A 77 -5.32 -9.78 -2.27
CA PRO A 77 -5.95 -10.93 -2.92
C PRO A 77 -4.96 -11.67 -3.82
N ALA A 78 -5.29 -12.91 -4.20
CA ALA A 78 -4.44 -13.66 -5.12
C ALA A 78 -4.22 -12.88 -6.42
N ILE A 79 -2.96 -12.75 -6.83
CA ILE A 79 -2.60 -12.02 -8.05
C ILE A 79 -3.13 -12.68 -9.33
N ALA A 80 -3.41 -14.00 -9.27
CA ALA A 80 -4.02 -14.74 -10.37
C ALA A 80 -5.44 -14.25 -10.68
N ASP A 81 -6.13 -13.67 -9.69
CA ASP A 81 -7.49 -13.13 -9.82
C ASP A 81 -7.48 -11.64 -10.22
N ALA A 82 -6.31 -11.08 -10.50
CA ALA A 82 -6.19 -9.69 -10.92
C ALA A 82 -7.02 -9.44 -12.19
N PRO A 83 -7.90 -8.44 -12.19
CA PRO A 83 -8.63 -8.10 -13.39
C PRO A 83 -7.69 -7.50 -14.43
N GLN A 84 -7.95 -7.77 -15.70
CA GLN A 84 -7.20 -7.15 -16.79
C GLN A 84 -7.71 -5.72 -17.02
N LEU A 85 -6.96 -4.74 -16.53
CA LEU A 85 -7.34 -3.33 -16.53
C LEU A 85 -6.18 -2.45 -16.97
N SER A 86 -6.54 -1.36 -17.64
CA SER A 86 -5.65 -0.22 -17.90
C SER A 86 -6.41 1.04 -17.51
N LEU A 87 -6.04 1.66 -16.40
CA LEU A 87 -6.77 2.77 -15.81
C LEU A 87 -5.88 4.00 -15.72
N ASP A 88 -6.42 5.14 -16.14
CA ASP A 88 -5.89 6.45 -15.78
C ASP A 88 -6.75 7.03 -14.66
N GLN A 89 -6.11 7.35 -13.54
CA GLN A 89 -6.78 7.75 -12.31
C GLN A 89 -6.27 9.11 -11.83
N GLN A 90 -7.19 9.91 -11.29
CA GLN A 90 -6.84 11.04 -10.44
C GLN A 90 -7.14 10.66 -9.00
N ILE A 91 -6.15 10.82 -8.11
CA ILE A 91 -6.25 10.43 -6.71
C ILE A 91 -6.05 11.67 -5.83
N VAL A 92 -7.00 11.91 -4.93
CA VAL A 92 -6.92 12.94 -3.91
C VAL A 92 -6.92 12.27 -2.54
N ILE A 93 -5.88 12.53 -1.76
CA ILE A 93 -5.71 12.01 -0.40
C ILE A 93 -6.05 13.13 0.59
N ARG A 94 -6.96 12.86 1.52
CA ARG A 94 -7.33 13.77 2.61
C ARG A 94 -7.13 13.09 3.94
N PHE A 95 -6.38 13.72 4.81
CA PHE A 95 -6.21 13.24 6.18
C PHE A 95 -7.22 13.89 7.12
N SER A 96 -7.70 13.15 8.09
CA SER A 96 -8.57 13.66 9.14
C SER A 96 -7.80 14.66 10.02
N PRO A 97 -8.49 15.61 10.67
CA PRO A 97 -7.85 16.54 11.61
C PRO A 97 -7.09 15.81 12.72
N LYS A 98 -7.59 14.65 13.15
CA LYS A 98 -6.93 13.80 14.16
C LYS A 98 -5.63 13.20 13.64
N ALA A 99 -5.60 12.72 12.40
CA ALA A 99 -4.38 12.23 11.78
C ALA A 99 -3.34 13.36 11.59
N ALA A 100 -3.79 14.55 11.23
CA ALA A 100 -2.94 15.74 11.12
C ALA A 100 -2.28 16.13 12.47
N GLN A 101 -3.00 16.01 13.60
CA GLN A 101 -2.45 16.21 14.95
C GLN A 101 -1.35 15.18 15.29
N HIS A 102 -1.37 14.00 14.67
CA HIS A 102 -0.34 12.97 14.80
C HIS A 102 0.72 13.04 13.69
N GLY A 103 0.84 14.19 13.05
CA GLY A 103 1.89 14.50 12.07
C GLY A 103 1.59 14.05 10.64
N ALA A 104 0.33 13.65 10.30
CA ALA A 104 -0.04 13.46 8.89
C ALA A 104 0.08 14.80 8.13
N PRO A 105 0.42 14.77 6.84
CA PRO A 105 0.52 16.00 6.06
C PRO A 105 -0.83 16.70 5.99
N THR A 106 -0.84 18.01 6.12
CA THR A 106 -2.07 18.83 6.04
C THR A 106 -2.65 18.88 4.64
N ALA A 107 -1.81 18.70 3.62
CA ALA A 107 -2.21 18.63 2.23
C ALA A 107 -1.27 17.72 1.44
N VAL A 108 -1.83 16.85 0.63
CA VAL A 108 -1.13 16.08 -0.39
C VAL A 108 -1.60 16.59 -1.75
N PRO A 109 -0.69 16.98 -2.64
CA PRO A 109 -1.11 17.39 -3.99
C PRO A 109 -1.84 16.22 -4.67
N PRO A 110 -2.83 16.50 -5.54
CA PRO A 110 -3.48 15.45 -6.32
C PRO A 110 -2.46 14.64 -7.11
N LEU A 111 -2.59 13.33 -7.08
CA LEU A 111 -1.76 12.40 -7.83
C LEU A 111 -2.51 11.96 -9.09
N ARG A 112 -1.80 11.81 -10.20
CA ARG A 112 -2.27 11.02 -11.32
C ARG A 112 -1.63 9.64 -11.23
N ALA A 113 -2.41 8.61 -11.47
CA ALA A 113 -1.94 7.24 -11.48
C ALA A 113 -2.32 6.57 -12.79
N THR A 114 -1.37 5.89 -13.41
CA THR A 114 -1.65 4.89 -14.45
C THR A 114 -1.49 3.52 -13.81
N VAL A 115 -2.57 2.74 -13.79
CA VAL A 115 -2.59 1.40 -13.20
C VAL A 115 -2.82 0.38 -14.30
N LEU A 116 -1.85 -0.51 -14.47
CA LEU A 116 -1.95 -1.69 -15.34
C LEU A 116 -2.05 -2.92 -14.45
N SER A 117 -3.12 -3.66 -14.60
CA SER A 117 -3.39 -4.89 -13.86
C SER A 117 -3.69 -6.02 -14.84
N ALA A 118 -3.09 -7.17 -14.59
CA ALA A 118 -3.35 -8.43 -15.29
C ALA A 118 -3.08 -9.60 -14.35
N PRO A 119 -3.63 -10.81 -14.60
CA PRO A 119 -3.24 -12.00 -13.87
C PRO A 119 -1.71 -12.15 -13.84
N GLY A 120 -1.15 -12.19 -12.63
CA GLY A 120 0.29 -12.31 -12.40
C GLY A 120 1.05 -11.00 -12.25
N SER A 121 0.45 -9.81 -12.49
CA SER A 121 1.18 -8.54 -12.28
C SER A 121 0.27 -7.34 -12.09
N VAL A 122 0.73 -6.42 -11.24
CA VAL A 122 0.19 -5.06 -11.12
C VAL A 122 1.33 -4.08 -11.25
N ASN A 123 1.16 -3.07 -12.11
CA ASN A 123 2.08 -1.96 -12.25
C ASN A 123 1.32 -0.66 -12.05
N ALA A 124 1.75 0.17 -11.11
CA ALA A 124 1.18 1.47 -10.86
C ALA A 124 2.25 2.56 -10.91
N VAL A 125 2.00 3.59 -11.69
CA VAL A 125 2.90 4.75 -11.81
C VAL A 125 2.15 5.99 -11.37
N PHE A 126 2.69 6.68 -10.39
CA PHE A 126 2.10 7.89 -9.82
C PHE A 126 2.91 9.11 -10.23
N SER A 127 2.23 10.16 -10.60
CA SER A 127 2.83 11.46 -10.92
C SER A 127 2.14 12.58 -10.16
N ALA A 128 2.93 13.59 -9.78
CA ALA A 128 2.47 14.84 -9.22
C ALA A 128 3.15 15.99 -9.98
N LEU A 129 2.41 17.04 -10.34
CA LEU A 129 2.95 18.17 -11.10
C LEU A 129 3.75 17.74 -12.35
N SER A 130 3.22 16.75 -13.07
CA SER A 130 3.83 16.15 -14.29
C SER A 130 5.15 15.41 -14.08
N MET A 131 5.57 15.16 -12.84
CA MET A 131 6.75 14.36 -12.50
C MET A 131 6.34 13.02 -11.92
N THR A 132 7.01 11.94 -12.35
CA THR A 132 6.84 10.64 -11.69
C THR A 132 7.39 10.72 -10.28
N VAL A 133 6.53 10.47 -9.29
CA VAL A 133 6.89 10.51 -7.87
C VAL A 133 6.95 9.11 -7.26
N TRP A 134 6.31 8.11 -7.88
CA TRP A 134 6.28 6.76 -7.35
C TRP A 134 5.98 5.74 -8.45
N ARG A 135 6.65 4.62 -8.40
CA ARG A 135 6.34 3.43 -9.21
C ARG A 135 6.28 2.23 -8.30
N ILE A 136 5.24 1.43 -8.46
CA ILE A 136 5.02 0.21 -7.70
C ILE A 136 4.80 -0.91 -8.71
N THR A 137 5.47 -2.03 -8.49
CA THR A 137 5.24 -3.29 -9.20
C THR A 137 4.99 -4.38 -8.18
N TRP A 138 3.96 -5.19 -8.40
CA TRP A 138 3.63 -6.34 -7.58
C TRP A 138 3.38 -7.56 -8.47
N ASP A 139 4.09 -8.66 -8.17
CA ASP A 139 4.02 -9.94 -8.90
C ASP A 139 3.28 -11.04 -8.13
N GLY A 140 2.63 -10.70 -7.03
CA GLY A 140 1.93 -11.64 -6.14
C GLY A 140 2.75 -12.11 -4.96
N SER A 141 4.07 -12.07 -5.04
CA SER A 141 5.00 -12.45 -3.97
C SER A 141 5.80 -11.25 -3.45
N THR A 142 6.18 -10.36 -4.34
CA THR A 142 7.11 -9.26 -4.06
C THR A 142 6.52 -7.94 -4.51
N ILE A 143 6.62 -6.93 -3.66
CA ILE A 143 6.34 -5.54 -3.99
C ILE A 143 7.67 -4.84 -4.19
N THR A 144 7.88 -4.31 -5.39
CA THR A 144 9.04 -3.49 -5.73
C THR A 144 8.59 -2.05 -5.92
N GLU A 145 9.29 -1.12 -5.31
CA GLU A 145 8.97 0.30 -5.46
C GLU A 145 10.18 1.16 -5.83
N ALA A 146 9.93 2.18 -6.63
CA ALA A 146 10.85 3.29 -6.87
C ALA A 146 10.14 4.58 -6.47
N ARG A 147 10.61 5.20 -5.40
CA ARG A 147 9.95 6.31 -4.70
C ARG A 147 10.80 7.57 -4.74
N SER A 148 10.16 8.70 -5.02
CA SER A 148 10.77 10.01 -4.84
C SER A 148 10.98 10.31 -3.35
N PRO A 149 12.13 10.86 -2.93
CA PRO A 149 12.33 11.28 -1.54
C PRO A 149 11.40 12.42 -1.10
N ARG A 150 10.67 13.02 -2.03
CA ARG A 150 9.67 14.07 -1.72
C ARG A 150 8.31 13.49 -1.32
N LEU A 151 8.08 12.21 -1.55
CA LEU A 151 6.83 11.56 -1.15
C LEU A 151 6.91 11.20 0.33
N ASP A 152 5.85 11.53 1.09
CA ASP A 152 5.77 11.24 2.51
C ASP A 152 5.93 9.73 2.79
N GLU A 153 6.88 9.36 3.66
CA GLU A 153 7.22 7.97 3.97
C GLU A 153 6.06 7.20 4.62
N ARG A 154 5.09 7.91 5.19
CA ARG A 154 3.89 7.30 5.80
C ARG A 154 2.92 6.73 4.78
N ILE A 155 3.04 7.10 3.51
CA ILE A 155 2.26 6.51 2.42
C ILE A 155 2.99 5.22 2.02
N SER A 156 2.48 4.05 2.39
CA SER A 156 3.09 2.74 2.13
C SER A 156 2.56 2.12 0.84
N ALA A 157 3.44 1.42 0.10
CA ALA A 157 3.08 0.70 -1.12
C ALA A 157 2.06 -0.40 -0.84
N GLU A 158 2.24 -1.13 0.25
CA GLU A 158 1.35 -2.23 0.64
C GLU A 158 -0.07 -1.70 0.95
N ARG A 159 -0.17 -0.58 1.67
CA ARG A 159 -1.47 0.04 2.00
C ARG A 159 -2.17 0.53 0.75
N LEU A 160 -1.43 1.17 -0.15
CA LEU A 160 -1.99 1.64 -1.40
C LEU A 160 -2.44 0.48 -2.30
N LEU A 161 -1.65 -0.59 -2.39
CA LEU A 161 -2.04 -1.80 -3.12
C LEU A 161 -3.25 -2.46 -2.48
N ARG A 162 -3.33 -2.54 -1.14
CA ARG A 162 -4.52 -3.01 -0.43
C ARG A 162 -5.75 -2.20 -0.85
N ASP A 163 -5.67 -0.88 -0.82
CA ASP A 163 -6.80 -0.01 -1.13
C ASP A 163 -7.21 -0.11 -2.61
N LEU A 164 -6.25 -0.20 -3.52
CA LEU A 164 -6.52 -0.44 -4.95
C LEU A 164 -7.16 -1.82 -5.17
N THR A 165 -6.59 -2.87 -4.60
CA THR A 165 -7.14 -4.22 -4.76
C THR A 165 -8.50 -4.36 -4.11
N PHE A 166 -8.73 -3.72 -2.96
CA PHE A 166 -10.02 -3.68 -2.27
C PHE A 166 -11.14 -3.10 -3.13
N THR A 167 -10.81 -2.20 -4.06
CA THR A 167 -11.78 -1.59 -4.96
C THR A 167 -11.89 -2.24 -6.33
N LEU A 168 -10.80 -2.81 -6.83
CA LEU A 168 -10.71 -3.28 -8.22
C LEU A 168 -10.91 -4.81 -8.38
N TRP A 169 -10.53 -5.61 -7.35
CA TRP A 169 -10.63 -7.07 -7.43
C TRP A 169 -12.05 -7.59 -7.28
N PRO A 170 -12.33 -8.80 -7.80
CA PRO A 170 -13.59 -9.50 -7.55
C PRO A 170 -13.83 -9.67 -6.04
N THR A 171 -15.09 -9.52 -5.62
CA THR A 171 -15.47 -9.62 -4.20
C THR A 171 -15.09 -10.95 -3.55
N GLN A 172 -15.15 -12.04 -4.31
CA GLN A 172 -14.76 -13.38 -3.84
C GLN A 172 -13.27 -13.47 -3.51
N SER A 173 -12.41 -12.87 -4.36
CA SER A 173 -10.95 -12.85 -4.14
C SER A 173 -10.58 -12.01 -2.94
N ILE A 174 -11.28 -10.89 -2.72
CA ILE A 174 -11.10 -10.05 -1.53
C ILE A 174 -11.52 -10.84 -0.29
N ALA A 175 -12.71 -11.46 -0.30
CA ALA A 175 -13.21 -12.22 0.83
C ALA A 175 -12.28 -13.39 1.23
N ALA A 176 -11.66 -14.04 0.24
CA ALA A 176 -10.71 -15.14 0.47
C ALA A 176 -9.36 -14.65 1.07
N ALA A 177 -8.99 -13.39 0.84
CA ALA A 177 -7.73 -12.82 1.32
C ALA A 177 -7.85 -12.15 2.70
N VAL A 178 -9.06 -11.88 3.16
CA VAL A 178 -9.30 -11.20 4.45
C VAL A 178 -8.84 -12.08 5.60
N PRO A 179 -7.98 -11.57 6.50
CA PRO A 179 -7.49 -12.33 7.64
C PRO A 179 -8.61 -12.70 8.62
N SER A 180 -8.38 -13.76 9.41
CA SER A 180 -9.28 -14.14 10.50
C SER A 180 -9.45 -12.99 11.51
N GLY A 181 -10.66 -12.82 12.04
CA GLY A 181 -11.03 -11.71 12.95
C GLY A 181 -11.56 -10.46 12.23
N PHE A 182 -11.53 -10.46 10.89
CA PHE A 182 -12.13 -9.41 10.07
C PHE A 182 -13.25 -9.99 9.22
N VAL A 183 -14.22 -9.14 8.89
CA VAL A 183 -15.38 -9.50 8.06
C VAL A 183 -15.43 -8.56 6.86
N PHE A 184 -15.44 -9.13 5.67
CA PHE A 184 -15.68 -8.38 4.44
C PHE A 184 -17.15 -8.52 4.03
N SER A 185 -17.76 -7.42 3.64
CA SER A 185 -19.08 -7.39 3.04
C SER A 185 -19.10 -6.52 1.79
N SER A 186 -19.96 -6.87 0.85
CA SER A 186 -20.25 -6.05 -0.33
C SER A 186 -21.73 -6.08 -0.61
N HIS A 187 -22.31 -4.90 -0.84
CA HIS A 187 -23.70 -4.77 -1.24
C HIS A 187 -23.86 -3.60 -2.21
N ARG A 188 -24.97 -3.56 -2.93
CA ARG A 188 -25.27 -2.51 -3.89
C ARG A 188 -26.39 -1.61 -3.40
N GLN A 189 -26.18 -0.30 -3.49
CA GLN A 189 -27.17 0.70 -3.19
C GLN A 189 -27.35 1.62 -4.42
N GLY A 190 -28.39 1.39 -5.19
CA GLY A 190 -28.57 2.06 -6.48
C GLY A 190 -27.38 1.81 -7.44
N PRO A 191 -26.76 2.84 -8.00
CA PRO A 191 -25.61 2.71 -8.90
C PRO A 191 -24.30 2.44 -8.17
N THR A 192 -24.27 2.54 -6.82
CA THR A 192 -23.09 2.46 -6.00
C THR A 192 -22.94 1.06 -5.41
N GLU A 193 -21.76 0.46 -5.58
CA GLU A 193 -21.32 -0.70 -4.80
C GLU A 193 -20.62 -0.21 -3.54
N ILE A 194 -21.02 -0.73 -2.40
CA ILE A 194 -20.40 -0.44 -1.10
C ILE A 194 -19.68 -1.69 -0.64
N ARG A 195 -18.38 -1.57 -0.38
CA ARG A 195 -17.54 -2.61 0.19
C ARG A 195 -17.09 -2.18 1.56
N GLU A 196 -17.15 -3.09 2.51
CA GLU A 196 -16.78 -2.80 3.90
C GLU A 196 -15.92 -3.91 4.48
N LEU A 197 -14.87 -3.53 5.18
CA LEU A 197 -14.09 -4.38 6.06
C LEU A 197 -14.35 -3.93 7.49
N SER A 198 -14.79 -4.85 8.33
CA SER A 198 -15.09 -4.59 9.73
C SER A 198 -14.40 -5.59 10.65
N SER A 199 -14.23 -5.22 11.91
CA SER A 199 -13.81 -6.09 13.00
C SER A 199 -14.66 -5.81 14.23
N GLU A 200 -15.13 -6.85 14.89
CA GLU A 200 -15.99 -6.74 16.09
C GLU A 200 -17.20 -5.80 15.90
N GLY A 201 -17.76 -5.79 14.69
CA GLY A 201 -18.90 -4.94 14.34
C GLY A 201 -18.55 -3.47 14.07
N THR A 202 -17.28 -3.10 14.11
CA THR A 202 -16.81 -1.74 13.77
C THR A 202 -16.26 -1.72 12.37
N ALA A 203 -16.77 -0.82 11.52
CA ALA A 203 -16.23 -0.59 10.17
C ALA A 203 -14.84 0.06 10.28
N LEU A 204 -13.86 -0.50 9.56
CA LEU A 204 -12.48 -0.03 9.54
C LEU A 204 -12.12 0.59 8.19
N LEU A 205 -12.54 -0.06 7.11
CA LEU A 205 -12.31 0.39 5.74
C LEU A 205 -13.62 0.30 4.98
N ARG A 206 -14.03 1.39 4.32
CA ARG A 206 -15.24 1.41 3.51
C ARG A 206 -14.93 2.02 2.15
N ALA A 207 -15.41 1.39 1.10
CA ALA A 207 -15.30 1.90 -0.26
C ALA A 207 -16.68 2.06 -0.88
N HIS A 208 -16.92 3.24 -1.45
CA HIS A 208 -18.08 3.56 -2.29
C HIS A 208 -17.62 3.63 -3.73
N ILE A 209 -18.10 2.73 -4.57
CA ILE A 209 -17.70 2.58 -5.97
C ILE A 209 -18.91 2.89 -6.84
N THR A 210 -18.89 4.01 -7.55
CA THR A 210 -19.99 4.43 -8.43
C THR A 210 -19.49 4.47 -9.87
N GLN A 211 -20.16 3.72 -10.74
CA GLN A 211 -19.88 3.73 -12.18
C GLN A 211 -20.83 4.69 -12.90
N MET A 212 -20.27 5.59 -13.73
CA MET A 212 -21.00 6.58 -14.50
C MET A 212 -20.52 6.56 -15.96
N GLY A 213 -21.08 5.63 -16.76
CA GLY A 213 -20.65 5.43 -18.14
C GLY A 213 -19.19 4.99 -18.23
N SER A 214 -18.34 5.79 -18.90
CA SER A 214 -16.90 5.54 -19.04
C SER A 214 -16.06 6.05 -17.87
N ARG A 215 -16.67 6.48 -16.78
CA ARG A 215 -15.97 6.96 -15.59
C ARG A 215 -16.38 6.14 -14.38
N SER A 216 -15.47 5.99 -13.44
CA SER A 216 -15.80 5.51 -12.12
C SER A 216 -15.32 6.49 -11.06
N MET A 217 -16.14 6.68 -10.03
CA MET A 217 -15.79 7.44 -8.84
C MET A 217 -15.72 6.49 -7.66
N ILE A 218 -14.62 6.52 -6.95
CA ILE A 218 -14.37 5.69 -5.79
C ILE A 218 -14.02 6.60 -4.62
N THR A 219 -14.70 6.39 -3.49
CA THR A 219 -14.31 7.01 -2.23
C THR A 219 -13.96 5.91 -1.25
N ILE A 220 -12.76 5.94 -0.69
CA ILE A 220 -12.31 5.00 0.33
C ILE A 220 -12.14 5.77 1.64
N GLU A 221 -12.79 5.31 2.69
CA GLU A 221 -12.70 5.84 4.04
C GLU A 221 -11.94 4.84 4.91
N ASN A 222 -10.83 5.28 5.48
CA ASN A 222 -10.01 4.49 6.40
C ASN A 222 -10.00 5.18 7.77
N GLU A 223 -10.93 4.79 8.62
CA GLU A 223 -11.15 5.40 9.93
C GLU A 223 -9.95 5.25 10.87
N PRO A 224 -9.35 4.04 11.05
CA PRO A 224 -8.23 3.87 11.97
C PRO A 224 -6.98 4.62 11.56
N GLU A 225 -6.69 4.70 10.27
CA GLU A 225 -5.51 5.40 9.75
C GLU A 225 -5.81 6.88 9.49
N GLY A 226 -7.10 7.27 9.55
CA GLY A 226 -7.55 8.66 9.51
C GLY A 226 -7.36 9.32 8.15
N TYR A 227 -7.60 8.62 7.05
CA TYR A 227 -7.57 9.22 5.72
C TYR A 227 -8.78 8.81 4.86
N THR A 228 -9.03 9.63 3.86
CA THR A 228 -10.00 9.37 2.79
C THR A 228 -9.28 9.49 1.45
N LEU A 229 -9.47 8.51 0.56
CA LEU A 229 -9.05 8.57 -0.83
C LEU A 229 -10.26 8.86 -1.71
N GLN A 230 -10.13 9.82 -2.60
CA GLN A 230 -11.07 10.05 -3.69
C GLN A 230 -10.36 9.73 -5.00
N ILE A 231 -10.89 8.78 -5.76
CA ILE A 231 -10.30 8.30 -7.00
C ILE A 231 -11.32 8.49 -8.12
N GLU A 232 -10.94 9.20 -9.15
CA GLU A 232 -11.68 9.29 -10.41
C GLU A 232 -10.91 8.53 -11.47
N SER A 233 -11.54 7.54 -12.12
CA SER A 233 -10.92 6.72 -13.16
C SER A 233 -11.64 6.92 -14.49
N LEU A 234 -10.87 6.96 -15.57
CA LEU A 234 -11.37 6.74 -16.93
C LEU A 234 -11.24 5.25 -17.27
N LEU A 235 -12.33 4.66 -17.73
CA LEU A 235 -12.45 3.24 -18.09
C LEU A 235 -12.25 3.04 -19.60
#